data_efd2b10e09cf25ea35ddc5793737ff88
#
_entry.id   efd2b10e09cf25ea35ddc5793737ff88
#
_cell.length_a   1.000
_cell.length_b   1.000
_cell.length_c   1.000
_cell.angle_alpha   90.00
_cell.angle_beta   90.00
_cell.angle_gamma   90.00
#
_symmetry.space_group_name_H-M   'P 1'
#
loop_
_entity.id
_entity.type
_entity.pdbx_description
1 polymer ?
#
loop_
_entity_poly.entity_id
_entity_poly.type
_entity_poly.pdbx_seq_one_letter_code
_entity_poly.pdbx_strand_id
1 'polypeptide(L)'
;MNIENIRIAVIGLGYVGLPLLVEFGKHYPTLGFDLNQERIHSLKQQQDNTLELSSEELASAVKAEYSYTATDLNDCNVLIVTVPTPVDHHKRPLLEPLQEASRTIAPYLKADDIVIYESTVYPGASEEVCAPILEEISGLSASQKNDPGKNQCG
;
A
#
# COMPACT_ATOMS: atom_id res chain seq x y z
N MET A 1 0.44 10.56 -16.30
CA MET A 1 -0.59 9.56 -15.92
C MET A 1 -1.97 10.17 -16.14
N ASN A 2 -2.83 9.49 -16.84
CA ASN A 2 -4.21 9.94 -17.02
C ASN A 2 -5.07 9.49 -15.84
N ILE A 3 -5.85 10.41 -15.26
CA ILE A 3 -6.73 10.13 -14.12
C ILE A 3 -7.74 9.00 -14.43
N GLU A 4 -8.17 8.88 -15.67
CA GLU A 4 -9.11 7.84 -16.10
C GLU A 4 -8.53 6.41 -16.01
N ASN A 5 -7.22 6.29 -15.96
CA ASN A 5 -6.52 5.01 -15.92
C ASN A 5 -5.94 4.68 -14.53
N ILE A 6 -6.31 5.43 -13.50
CA ILE A 6 -5.82 5.17 -12.14
C ILE A 6 -6.44 3.88 -11.60
N ARG A 7 -5.56 2.96 -11.20
CA ARG A 7 -5.89 1.76 -10.43
C ARG A 7 -5.00 1.70 -9.21
N ILE A 8 -5.61 1.74 -8.04
CA ILE A 8 -4.92 1.88 -6.76
C ILE A 8 -4.79 0.49 -6.13
N ALA A 9 -3.63 0.21 -5.55
CA ALA A 9 -3.44 -0.90 -4.63
C ALA A 9 -3.09 -0.35 -3.25
N VAL A 10 -3.78 -0.83 -2.23
CA VAL A 10 -3.44 -0.55 -0.83
C VAL A 10 -2.83 -1.81 -0.24
N ILE A 11 -1.58 -1.72 0.18
CA ILE A 11 -0.78 -2.85 0.66
C ILE A 11 -0.75 -2.82 2.19
N GLY A 12 -1.37 -3.81 2.80
CA GLY A 12 -1.59 -3.87 4.24
C GLY A 12 -2.95 -3.29 4.64
N LEU A 13 -3.84 -4.15 5.13
CA LEU A 13 -5.22 -3.79 5.43
C LEU A 13 -5.50 -3.80 6.94
N GLY A 14 -4.65 -3.08 7.67
CA GLY A 14 -4.81 -2.83 9.09
C GLY A 14 -5.59 -1.53 9.36
N TYR A 15 -5.29 -0.90 10.50
CA TYR A 15 -5.99 0.29 10.97
C TYR A 15 -5.85 1.51 10.06
N VAL A 16 -4.78 1.62 9.30
CA VAL A 16 -4.54 2.71 8.36
C VAL A 16 -5.00 2.33 6.96
N GLY A 17 -4.64 1.14 6.51
CA GLY A 17 -4.88 0.72 5.13
C GLY A 17 -6.35 0.49 4.80
N LEU A 18 -7.11 -0.14 5.69
CA LEU A 18 -8.50 -0.45 5.41
C LEU A 18 -9.38 0.79 5.24
N PRO A 19 -9.35 1.78 6.15
CA PRO A 19 -10.11 3.02 5.94
C PRO A 19 -9.73 3.74 4.65
N LEU A 20 -8.44 3.76 4.32
CA LEU A 20 -7.94 4.37 3.09
C LEU A 20 -8.46 3.65 1.84
N LEU A 21 -8.44 2.32 1.86
CA LEU A 21 -9.01 1.50 0.80
C LEU A 21 -10.49 1.82 0.56
N VAL A 22 -11.26 1.93 1.62
CA VAL A 22 -12.70 2.21 1.53
C VAL A 22 -12.95 3.57 0.89
N GLU A 23 -12.23 4.59 1.29
CA GLU A 23 -12.37 5.94 0.72
C GLU A 23 -12.01 5.97 -0.77
N PHE A 24 -10.91 5.37 -1.16
CA PHE A 24 -10.55 5.28 -2.58
C PHE A 24 -11.51 4.38 -3.36
N GLY A 25 -11.94 3.30 -2.78
CA GLY A 25 -12.85 2.33 -3.42
C GLY A 25 -14.26 2.86 -3.70
N LYS A 26 -14.63 4.00 -3.14
CA LYS A 26 -15.85 4.72 -3.51
C LYS A 26 -15.76 5.38 -4.88
N HIS A 27 -14.56 5.74 -5.32
CA HIS A 27 -14.34 6.59 -6.48
C HIS A 27 -13.48 5.94 -7.57
N TYR A 28 -12.52 5.09 -7.21
CA TYR A 28 -11.54 4.48 -8.13
C TYR A 28 -11.50 2.97 -7.99
N PRO A 29 -11.19 2.24 -9.06
CA PRO A 29 -10.84 0.82 -8.94
C PRO A 29 -9.68 0.67 -7.97
N THR A 30 -9.91 -0.02 -6.86
CA THR A 30 -8.94 -0.12 -5.77
C THR A 30 -8.83 -1.57 -5.33
N LEU A 31 -7.60 -2.08 -5.28
CA LEU A 31 -7.29 -3.42 -4.79
C LEU A 31 -6.72 -3.31 -3.37
N GLY A 32 -7.38 -3.96 -2.42
CA GLY A 32 -6.82 -4.18 -1.09
C GLY A 32 -6.03 -5.48 -1.07
N PHE A 33 -4.75 -5.36 -0.77
CA PHE A 33 -3.84 -6.50 -0.72
C PHE A 33 -3.33 -6.73 0.70
N ASP A 34 -3.42 -7.96 1.17
CA ASP A 34 -2.83 -8.39 2.44
C ASP A 34 -2.40 -9.85 2.32
N LEU A 35 -1.27 -10.21 2.90
CA LEU A 35 -0.79 -11.59 2.94
C LEU A 35 -1.62 -12.49 3.86
N ASN A 36 -2.35 -11.90 4.80
CA ASN A 36 -3.23 -12.63 5.70
C ASN A 36 -4.51 -13.06 4.98
N GLN A 37 -4.59 -14.34 4.66
CA GLN A 37 -5.73 -14.92 3.93
C GLN A 37 -7.05 -14.82 4.70
N GLU A 38 -7.02 -14.98 6.02
CA GLU A 38 -8.22 -14.87 6.86
C GLU A 38 -8.76 -13.45 6.83
N ARG A 39 -7.86 -12.46 6.88
CA ARG A 39 -8.21 -11.05 6.74
C ARG A 39 -8.93 -10.78 5.42
N ILE A 40 -8.37 -11.27 4.32
CA ILE A 40 -8.98 -11.12 2.99
C ILE A 40 -10.34 -11.82 2.91
N HIS A 41 -10.43 -13.02 3.47
CA HIS A 41 -11.69 -13.77 3.50
C HIS A 41 -12.80 -13.00 4.22
N SER A 42 -12.50 -12.47 5.40
CA SER A 42 -13.43 -11.67 6.19
C SER A 42 -13.87 -10.41 5.46
N LEU A 43 -12.93 -9.70 4.85
CA LEU A 43 -13.23 -8.47 4.11
C LEU A 43 -14.10 -8.71 2.88
N LYS A 44 -13.89 -9.82 2.17
CA LYS A 44 -14.76 -10.23 1.05
C LYS A 44 -16.20 -10.49 1.50
N GLN A 45 -16.38 -10.86 2.75
CA GLN A 45 -17.71 -11.03 3.39
C GLN A 45 -18.20 -9.74 4.05
N GLN A 46 -17.54 -8.62 3.81
CA GLN A 46 -17.85 -7.32 4.40
C GLN A 46 -17.80 -7.33 5.93
N GLN A 47 -16.83 -8.05 6.48
CA GLN A 47 -16.57 -8.13 7.91
C GLN A 47 -15.18 -7.62 8.23
N ASP A 48 -15.11 -6.64 9.12
CA ASP A 48 -13.84 -6.11 9.64
C ASP A 48 -13.59 -6.65 11.04
N ASN A 49 -12.64 -7.60 11.16
CA ASN A 49 -12.27 -8.21 12.43
C ASN A 49 -11.62 -7.23 13.41
N THR A 50 -11.13 -6.09 12.93
CA THR A 50 -10.57 -5.03 13.78
C THR A 50 -11.66 -4.10 14.33
N LEU A 51 -12.89 -4.25 13.87
CA LEU A 51 -14.05 -3.45 14.29
C LEU A 51 -13.91 -1.94 14.05
N GLU A 52 -13.03 -1.54 13.13
CA GLU A 52 -12.86 -0.14 12.74
C GLU A 52 -13.97 0.34 11.82
N LEU A 53 -14.43 -0.55 10.94
CA LEU A 53 -15.43 -0.24 9.92
C LEU A 53 -16.62 -1.20 10.03
N SER A 54 -17.80 -0.67 9.82
CA SER A 54 -19.04 -1.45 9.74
C SER A 54 -19.16 -2.16 8.39
N SER A 55 -20.04 -3.15 8.32
CA SER A 55 -20.37 -3.82 7.06
C SER A 55 -20.93 -2.83 6.02
N GLU A 56 -21.68 -1.84 6.46
CA GLU A 56 -22.22 -0.78 5.59
C GLU A 56 -21.12 0.10 5.01
N GLU A 57 -20.13 0.47 5.83
CA GLU A 57 -18.99 1.24 5.38
C GLU A 57 -18.16 0.45 4.37
N LEU A 58 -17.91 -0.83 4.62
CA LEU A 58 -17.23 -1.72 3.68
C LEU A 58 -17.99 -1.85 2.37
N ALA A 59 -19.30 -2.01 2.43
CA ALA A 59 -20.16 -2.10 1.25
C ALA A 59 -20.20 -0.82 0.42
N SER A 60 -19.93 0.33 1.03
CA SER A 60 -19.88 1.62 0.32
C SER A 60 -18.74 1.72 -0.69
N ALA A 61 -17.68 0.95 -0.50
CA ALA A 61 -16.52 0.89 -1.39
C ALA A 61 -16.84 -0.03 -2.59
N VAL A 62 -17.72 0.41 -3.46
CA VAL A 62 -18.28 -0.41 -4.57
C VAL A 62 -17.25 -0.80 -5.61
N LYS A 63 -16.15 -0.07 -5.72
CA LYS A 63 -15.04 -0.34 -6.66
C LYS A 63 -13.83 -1.00 -6.00
N ALA A 64 -13.96 -1.41 -4.73
CA ALA A 64 -12.91 -2.10 -4.01
C ALA A 64 -12.97 -3.60 -4.23
N GLU A 65 -11.80 -4.19 -4.40
CA GLU A 65 -11.58 -5.63 -4.43
C GLU A 65 -10.52 -6.01 -3.41
N TYR A 66 -10.46 -7.28 -3.03
CA TYR A 66 -9.52 -7.77 -2.03
C TYR A 66 -8.78 -8.99 -2.58
N SER A 67 -7.48 -9.06 -2.31
CA SER A 67 -6.66 -10.19 -2.74
C SER A 67 -5.50 -10.45 -1.79
N TYR A 68 -5.08 -11.70 -1.68
CA TYR A 68 -3.82 -12.10 -1.09
C TYR A 68 -2.84 -12.65 -2.14
N THR A 69 -3.17 -12.51 -3.42
CA THR A 69 -2.36 -13.00 -4.53
C THR A 69 -1.59 -11.83 -5.17
N ALA A 70 -0.26 -11.88 -5.06
CA ALA A 70 0.59 -10.76 -5.47
C ALA A 70 0.51 -10.45 -6.98
N THR A 71 0.23 -11.42 -7.82
CA THR A 71 0.07 -11.21 -9.27
C THR A 71 -1.06 -10.26 -9.63
N ASP A 72 -2.05 -10.11 -8.75
CA ASP A 72 -3.16 -9.17 -8.97
C ASP A 72 -2.69 -7.71 -8.92
N LEU A 73 -1.51 -7.44 -8.38
CA LEU A 73 -0.90 -6.12 -8.36
C LEU A 73 -0.46 -5.63 -9.74
N ASN A 74 -0.33 -6.52 -10.73
CA ASN A 74 0.06 -6.16 -12.09
C ASN A 74 -0.82 -5.09 -12.74
N ASP A 75 -2.09 -5.07 -12.40
CA ASP A 75 -3.06 -4.16 -12.97
C ASP A 75 -3.10 -2.79 -12.29
N CYS A 76 -2.36 -2.63 -11.20
CA CYS A 76 -2.33 -1.39 -10.41
C CYS A 76 -1.17 -0.51 -10.83
N ASN A 77 -1.39 0.80 -10.81
CA ASN A 77 -0.38 1.81 -11.17
C ASN A 77 -0.10 2.83 -10.07
N VAL A 78 -0.89 2.83 -9.01
CA VAL A 78 -0.62 3.59 -7.78
C VAL A 78 -0.67 2.61 -6.62
N LEU A 79 0.48 2.37 -5.99
CA LEU A 79 0.61 1.42 -4.89
C LEU A 79 0.90 2.18 -3.60
N ILE A 80 0.02 2.03 -2.62
CA ILE A 80 0.12 2.70 -1.32
C ILE A 80 0.44 1.66 -0.26
N VAL A 81 1.63 1.75 0.32
CA VAL A 81 2.10 0.83 1.34
C VAL A 81 1.72 1.37 2.71
N THR A 82 0.86 0.63 3.40
CA THR A 82 0.30 1.00 4.71
C THR A 82 0.56 -0.09 5.77
N VAL A 83 1.61 -0.87 5.58
CA VAL A 83 1.98 -1.91 6.55
C VAL A 83 2.41 -1.29 7.89
N PRO A 84 2.23 -2.00 9.01
CA PRO A 84 2.61 -1.48 10.31
C PRO A 84 4.13 -1.30 10.40
N THR A 85 4.55 -0.29 11.16
CA THR A 85 5.95 -0.04 11.49
C THR A 85 6.13 -0.10 13.01
N PRO A 86 6.15 -1.32 13.57
CA PRO A 86 6.32 -1.48 15.01
C PRO A 86 7.70 -1.03 15.46
N VAL A 87 7.84 -0.77 16.75
CA VAL A 87 9.13 -0.47 17.36
C VAL A 87 9.57 -1.65 18.22
N ASP A 88 10.89 -1.84 18.35
CA ASP A 88 11.45 -2.82 19.26
C ASP A 88 11.41 -2.30 20.72
N HIS A 89 11.88 -3.12 21.65
CA HIS A 89 11.92 -2.74 23.08
C HIS A 89 12.90 -1.59 23.38
N HIS A 90 13.76 -1.21 22.43
CA HIS A 90 14.62 -0.02 22.49
C HIS A 90 14.00 1.18 21.77
N LYS A 91 12.72 1.11 21.37
CA LYS A 91 11.99 2.14 20.62
C LYS A 91 12.58 2.44 19.24
N ARG A 92 13.31 1.48 18.64
CA ARG A 92 13.83 1.59 17.27
C ARG A 92 12.78 1.07 16.28
N PRO A 93 12.55 1.78 15.16
CA PRO A 93 11.61 1.28 14.16
C PRO A 93 12.09 -0.04 13.55
N LEU A 94 11.17 -1.00 13.46
CA LEU A 94 11.38 -2.25 12.75
C LEU A 94 10.97 -2.05 11.29
N LEU A 95 11.94 -2.05 10.40
CA LEU A 95 11.73 -1.78 8.97
C LEU A 95 11.39 -3.03 8.17
N GLU A 96 11.46 -4.21 8.77
CA GLU A 96 11.18 -5.48 8.09
C GLU A 96 9.82 -5.50 7.37
N PRO A 97 8.70 -5.06 7.98
CA PRO A 97 7.42 -5.03 7.27
C PRO A 97 7.45 -4.18 6.00
N LEU A 98 8.13 -3.03 6.03
CA LEU A 98 8.31 -2.18 4.86
C LEU A 98 9.18 -2.84 3.80
N GLN A 99 10.26 -3.48 4.20
CA GLN A 99 11.15 -4.19 3.30
C GLN A 99 10.44 -5.37 2.64
N GLU A 100 9.69 -6.15 3.40
CA GLU A 100 8.90 -7.27 2.88
C GLU A 100 7.84 -6.81 1.90
N ALA A 101 7.10 -5.74 2.23
CA ALA A 101 6.11 -5.17 1.33
C ALA A 101 6.77 -4.68 0.03
N SER A 102 7.92 -4.03 0.14
CA SER A 102 8.69 -3.56 -1.03
C SER A 102 9.13 -4.73 -1.92
N ARG A 103 9.61 -5.81 -1.34
CA ARG A 103 9.97 -7.03 -2.08
C ARG A 103 8.77 -7.67 -2.76
N THR A 104 7.62 -7.63 -2.11
CA THR A 104 6.38 -8.20 -2.64
C THR A 104 5.88 -7.45 -3.87
N ILE A 105 5.91 -6.13 -3.83
CA ILE A 105 5.37 -5.31 -4.92
C ILE A 105 6.35 -5.12 -6.09
N ALA A 106 7.65 -5.15 -5.82
CA ALA A 106 8.68 -4.81 -6.79
C ALA A 106 8.60 -5.60 -8.11
N PRO A 107 8.35 -6.93 -8.13
CA PRO A 107 8.26 -7.68 -9.38
C PRO A 107 7.11 -7.23 -10.30
N TYR A 108 6.12 -6.55 -9.77
CA TYR A 108 4.92 -6.16 -10.49
C TYR A 108 4.91 -4.68 -10.88
N LEU A 109 5.97 -3.94 -10.56
CA LEU A 109 6.10 -2.53 -10.91
C LEU A 109 6.40 -2.37 -12.41
N LYS A 110 5.77 -1.36 -12.99
CA LYS A 110 5.96 -0.95 -14.38
C LYS A 110 6.51 0.48 -14.41
N ALA A 111 7.04 0.88 -15.57
CA ALA A 111 7.44 2.27 -15.78
C ALA A 111 6.25 3.20 -15.52
N ASP A 112 6.51 4.32 -14.88
CA ASP A 112 5.54 5.35 -14.49
C ASP A 112 4.59 4.97 -13.34
N ASP A 113 4.71 3.78 -12.78
CA ASP A 113 3.98 3.44 -11.54
C ASP A 113 4.43 4.33 -10.38
N ILE A 114 3.49 4.65 -9.49
CA ILE A 114 3.73 5.47 -8.30
C ILE A 114 3.64 4.58 -7.07
N VAL A 115 4.66 4.63 -6.23
CA VAL A 115 4.67 3.95 -4.93
C VAL A 115 4.72 4.99 -3.82
N ILE A 116 3.75 4.91 -2.91
CA ILE A 116 3.60 5.82 -1.77
C ILE A 116 3.73 5.01 -0.49
N TYR A 117 4.57 5.47 0.44
CA TYR A 117 4.70 4.86 1.77
C TYR A 117 4.00 5.74 2.81
N GLU A 118 2.90 5.22 3.36
CA GLU A 118 2.08 5.88 4.38
C GLU A 118 2.35 5.30 5.79
N SER A 119 3.55 4.83 6.01
CA SER A 119 3.98 4.29 7.30
C SER A 119 4.72 5.33 8.12
N THR A 120 4.49 5.32 9.44
CA THR A 120 5.15 6.24 10.37
C THR A 120 6.57 5.77 10.64
N VAL A 121 7.54 6.26 9.86
CA VAL A 121 8.98 6.00 10.01
C VAL A 121 9.74 7.32 10.03
N TYR A 122 11.04 7.26 10.29
CA TYR A 122 11.89 8.45 10.25
C TYR A 122 11.96 9.03 8.82
N PRO A 123 12.20 10.35 8.68
CA PRO A 123 12.37 10.97 7.36
C PRO A 123 13.49 10.31 6.55
N GLY A 124 13.22 10.07 5.26
CA GLY A 124 14.17 9.45 4.35
C GLY A 124 14.18 7.92 4.33
N ALA A 125 13.39 7.24 5.19
CA ALA A 125 13.35 5.78 5.22
C ALA A 125 12.88 5.17 3.90
N SER A 126 11.93 5.80 3.21
CA SER A 126 11.46 5.33 1.90
C SER A 126 12.57 5.37 0.84
N GLU A 127 13.34 6.45 0.81
CA GLU A 127 14.45 6.60 -0.16
C GLU A 127 15.66 5.76 0.22
N GLU A 128 15.99 5.67 1.51
CA GLU A 128 17.22 4.98 1.96
C GLU A 128 17.08 3.47 1.99
N VAL A 129 15.89 2.95 2.31
CA VAL A 129 15.66 1.52 2.57
C VAL A 129 14.79 0.89 1.50
N CYS A 130 13.65 1.49 1.18
CA CYS A 130 12.66 0.87 0.30
C CYS A 130 12.95 1.09 -1.18
N ALA A 131 13.35 2.28 -1.59
CA ALA A 131 13.65 2.58 -2.99
C ALA A 131 14.74 1.67 -3.57
N PRO A 132 15.88 1.40 -2.88
CA PRO A 132 16.87 0.47 -3.40
C PRO A 132 16.33 -0.94 -3.62
N ILE A 133 15.43 -1.43 -2.76
CA ILE A 133 14.80 -2.75 -2.92
C ILE A 133 13.93 -2.77 -4.18
N LEU A 134 13.12 -1.73 -4.37
CA LEU A 134 12.26 -1.62 -5.54
C LEU A 134 13.07 -1.57 -6.83
N GLU A 135 14.13 -0.80 -6.86
CA GLU A 135 15.00 -0.65 -8.04
C GLU A 135 15.73 -1.95 -8.39
N GLU A 136 16.30 -2.62 -7.38
CA GLU A 136 17.05 -3.87 -7.58
C GLU A 136 16.17 -4.96 -8.17
N ILE A 137 14.97 -5.15 -7.63
CA ILE A 137 14.08 -6.25 -8.04
C ILE A 137 13.33 -5.92 -9.31
N SER A 138 12.84 -4.68 -9.47
CA SER A 138 12.06 -4.27 -10.64
C SER A 138 12.92 -4.00 -11.87
N GLY A 139 14.19 -3.65 -11.69
CA GLY A 139 15.05 -3.17 -12.75
C GLY A 139 14.76 -1.74 -13.22
N LEU A 140 13.84 -1.05 -12.55
CA LEU A 140 13.45 0.32 -12.85
C LEU A 140 14.24 1.28 -11.95
N SER A 141 14.44 2.52 -12.43
CA SER A 141 15.04 3.58 -11.62
C SER A 141 13.94 4.45 -11.00
N ALA A 142 14.02 4.68 -9.69
CA ALA A 142 13.14 5.63 -9.02
C ALA A 142 13.49 7.05 -9.47
N SER A 143 12.59 7.72 -10.18
CA SER A 143 12.73 9.15 -10.41
C SER A 143 12.19 9.89 -9.20
N GLN A 144 13.08 10.43 -8.40
CA GLN A 144 12.69 11.45 -7.45
C GLN A 144 12.34 12.71 -8.26
N LYS A 145 11.07 12.99 -8.40
CA LYS A 145 10.67 14.35 -8.70
C LYS A 145 11.03 15.15 -7.45
N ASN A 146 12.12 15.88 -7.51
CA ASN A 146 12.42 16.95 -6.57
C ASN A 146 11.33 18.02 -6.73
N ASP A 147 10.19 17.77 -6.17
CA ASP A 147 9.16 18.76 -5.94
C ASP A 147 9.56 19.48 -4.66
N PRO A 148 9.98 20.75 -4.73
CA PRO A 148 10.38 21.49 -3.53
C PRO A 148 9.28 21.60 -2.47
N GLY A 149 8.01 21.24 -2.81
CA GLY A 149 6.91 21.12 -1.86
C GLY A 149 6.80 19.77 -1.17
N LYS A 150 7.50 18.72 -1.65
CA LYS A 150 7.42 17.37 -1.09
C LYS A 150 8.46 17.06 -0.01
N ASN A 151 9.40 17.96 0.21
CA ASN A 151 10.32 17.84 1.35
C ASN A 151 9.66 18.09 2.70
N GLN A 152 8.34 18.29 2.75
CA GLN A 152 7.60 18.54 3.99
C GLN A 152 6.59 17.44 4.35
N CYS A 153 6.43 16.43 3.51
CA CYS A 153 5.62 15.26 3.81
C CYS A 153 6.48 14.01 3.63
N GLY A 154 7.34 13.81 4.59
CA GLY A 154 8.04 12.55 4.72
C GLY A 154 7.16 11.45 5.26
#